data_70c7de505bddbb7b8bce9bea50ce22b6
#
_entry.id   70c7de505bddbb7b8bce9bea50ce22b6
#
_cell.length_a   1.000
_cell.length_b   1.000
_cell.length_c   1.000
_cell.angle_alpha   90.00
_cell.angle_beta   90.00
_cell.angle_gamma   90.00
#
_symmetry.space_group_name_H-M   'P 1'
#
loop_
_entity.id
_entity.type
_entity.pdbx_description
1 polymer ?
#
loop_
_entity_poly.entity_id
_entity_poly.type
_entity_poly.pdbx_seq_one_letter_code
_entity_poly.pdbx_strand_id
1 'polypeptide(L)'
;LYAGICGGAEYILVPEVPYDIQKIANGIKHNRETGKTANVIVLAEGAGDENEIKTIVSVISGADVKITALGHIQRGGSPSMADRMLAAKFGYHAVKLLMAGKTNRVIGCHGQKTIDLDITEALSMKKDIDKHLYEMAAKLC
;
A
#
# COMPACT_ATOMS: atom_id res chain seq x y z
N LEU A 1 2.46 1.75 1.49
CA LEU A 1 3.72 2.38 1.90
C LEU A 1 4.53 2.86 0.70
N TYR A 2 4.94 1.97 -0.20
CA TYR A 2 5.82 2.33 -1.34
C TYR A 2 5.24 3.48 -2.18
N ALA A 3 3.96 3.43 -2.53
CA ALA A 3 3.31 4.48 -3.30
C ALA A 3 3.34 5.84 -2.57
N GLY A 4 3.08 5.84 -1.26
CA GLY A 4 3.13 7.05 -0.46
C GLY A 4 4.54 7.64 -0.37
N ILE A 5 5.54 6.80 -0.08
CA ILE A 5 6.94 7.23 -0.01
C ILE A 5 7.42 7.77 -1.35
N CYS A 6 7.20 7.02 -2.45
CA CYS A 6 7.62 7.46 -3.77
C CYS A 6 6.84 8.68 -4.29
N GLY A 7 5.62 8.86 -3.83
CA GLY A 7 4.77 10.02 -4.17
C GLY A 7 4.99 11.24 -3.27
N GLY A 8 5.88 11.15 -2.27
CA GLY A 8 6.16 12.26 -1.34
C GLY A 8 4.96 12.61 -0.46
N ALA A 9 4.20 11.61 -0.01
CA ALA A 9 3.04 11.83 0.84
C ALA A 9 3.48 12.16 2.27
N GLU A 10 2.98 13.26 2.82
CA GLU A 10 3.23 13.66 4.21
C GLU A 10 2.62 12.72 5.23
N TYR A 11 1.52 12.07 4.85
CA TYR A 11 0.82 11.12 5.74
C TYR A 11 0.44 9.87 4.96
N ILE A 12 0.76 8.72 5.55
CA ILE A 12 0.39 7.41 5.00
C ILE A 12 -0.42 6.69 6.07
N LEU A 13 -1.72 6.55 5.83
CA LEU A 13 -2.66 5.95 6.77
C LEU A 13 -2.93 4.50 6.36
N VAL A 14 -2.62 3.57 7.26
CA VAL A 14 -2.78 2.13 7.04
C VAL A 14 -3.54 1.51 8.22
N PRO A 15 -4.33 0.46 8.02
CA PRO A 15 -5.15 -0.12 9.08
C PRO A 15 -4.33 -0.75 10.22
N GLU A 16 -3.08 -1.12 9.94
CA GLU A 16 -2.19 -1.74 10.93
C GLU A 16 -1.60 -0.77 11.94
N VAL A 17 -1.68 0.55 11.68
CA VAL A 17 -1.10 1.59 12.54
C VAL A 17 -2.18 2.60 12.90
N PRO A 18 -2.50 2.76 14.19
CA PRO A 18 -3.45 3.79 14.62
C PRO A 18 -2.90 5.19 14.32
N TYR A 19 -3.78 6.09 13.91
CA TYR A 19 -3.45 7.47 13.63
C TYR A 19 -4.42 8.43 14.33
N ASP A 20 -3.96 9.65 14.56
CA ASP A 20 -4.76 10.75 15.11
C ASP A 20 -5.04 11.76 13.99
N ILE A 21 -6.26 11.76 13.49
CA ILE A 21 -6.67 12.65 12.40
C ILE A 21 -6.65 14.13 12.80
N GLN A 22 -6.89 14.46 14.07
CA GLN A 22 -6.83 15.84 14.55
C GLN A 22 -5.38 16.35 14.55
N LYS A 23 -4.43 15.50 14.94
CA LYS A 23 -3.00 15.81 14.89
C LYS A 23 -2.55 16.04 13.45
N ILE A 24 -3.00 15.19 12.52
CA ILE A 24 -2.73 15.34 11.08
C ILE A 24 -3.27 16.67 10.56
N ALA A 25 -4.54 16.97 10.84
CA ALA A 25 -5.18 18.19 10.40
C ALA A 25 -4.49 19.46 10.95
N ASN A 26 -4.05 19.44 12.21
CA ASN A 26 -3.27 20.52 12.81
C ASN A 26 -1.88 20.64 12.16
N GLY A 27 -1.23 19.54 11.81
CA GLY A 27 0.03 19.55 11.05
C GLY A 27 -0.14 20.20 9.67
N ILE A 28 -1.20 19.86 8.95
CA ILE A 28 -1.53 20.49 7.67
C ILE A 28 -1.79 22.00 7.82
N LYS A 29 -2.51 22.40 8.89
CA LYS A 29 -2.72 23.81 9.20
C LYS A 29 -1.38 24.54 9.40
N HIS A 30 -0.51 23.99 10.22
CA HIS A 30 0.83 24.53 10.46
C HIS A 30 1.65 24.62 9.16
N ASN A 31 1.63 23.59 8.33
CA ASN A 31 2.31 23.59 7.02
C ASN A 31 1.85 24.78 6.15
N ARG A 32 0.54 25.05 6.12
CA ARG A 32 -0.02 26.18 5.36
C ARG A 32 0.44 27.54 5.94
N GLU A 33 0.45 27.66 7.25
CA GLU A 33 0.91 28.90 7.94
C GLU A 33 2.38 29.16 7.67
N THR A 34 3.19 28.12 7.46
CA THR A 34 4.62 28.21 7.12
C THR A 34 4.90 28.27 5.61
N GLY A 35 3.87 28.33 4.78
CA GLY A 35 4.00 28.53 3.33
C GLY A 35 3.98 27.24 2.48
N LYS A 36 3.83 26.07 3.08
CA LYS A 36 3.67 24.81 2.35
C LYS A 36 2.22 24.67 1.88
N THR A 37 1.98 24.85 0.61
CA THR A 37 0.63 24.92 0.01
C THR A 37 0.04 23.56 -0.37
N ALA A 38 0.87 22.54 -0.57
CA ALA A 38 0.45 21.21 -0.96
C ALA A 38 0.76 20.18 0.14
N ASN A 39 -0.21 19.34 0.44
CA ASN A 39 -0.05 18.19 1.34
C ASN A 39 -0.76 16.99 0.70
N VAL A 40 -0.15 15.83 0.77
CA VAL A 40 -0.67 14.57 0.25
C VAL A 40 -0.89 13.59 1.37
N ILE A 41 -2.12 13.07 1.48
CA ILE A 41 -2.45 11.98 2.38
C ILE A 41 -2.72 10.74 1.53
N VAL A 42 -2.00 9.66 1.76
CA VAL A 42 -2.31 8.36 1.16
C VAL A 42 -3.07 7.54 2.18
N LEU A 43 -4.32 7.23 1.86
CA LEU A 43 -5.20 6.41 2.68
C LEU A 43 -5.31 5.01 2.06
N ALA A 44 -4.90 3.99 2.83
CA ALA A 44 -5.09 2.60 2.42
C ALA A 44 -6.53 2.15 2.70
N GLU A 45 -7.03 1.24 1.89
CA GLU A 45 -8.34 0.61 2.09
C GLU A 45 -8.42 -0.02 3.50
N GLY A 46 -9.51 0.25 4.20
CA GLY A 46 -9.70 -0.23 5.57
C GLY A 46 -9.05 0.61 6.68
N ALA A 47 -8.29 1.65 6.35
CA ALA A 47 -7.71 2.54 7.36
C ALA A 47 -8.71 3.60 7.90
N GLY A 48 -9.76 3.92 7.14
CA GLY A 48 -10.79 4.88 7.56
C GLY A 48 -11.70 5.28 6.41
N ASP A 49 -12.68 6.12 6.71
CA ASP A 49 -13.58 6.71 5.71
C ASP A 49 -12.97 7.99 5.14
N GLU A 50 -12.82 8.05 3.82
CA GLU A 50 -12.19 9.17 3.13
C GLU A 50 -12.97 10.47 3.26
N ASN A 51 -14.31 10.41 3.37
CA ASN A 51 -15.15 11.60 3.49
C ASN A 51 -15.10 12.16 4.91
N GLU A 52 -15.04 11.30 5.91
CA GLU A 52 -14.84 11.70 7.30
C GLU A 52 -13.47 12.40 7.46
N ILE A 53 -12.41 11.77 6.98
CA ILE A 53 -11.05 12.34 7.00
C ILE A 53 -11.02 13.69 6.28
N LYS A 54 -11.59 13.78 5.07
CA LYS A 54 -11.70 15.04 4.32
C LYS A 54 -12.39 16.12 5.16
N THR A 55 -13.53 15.79 5.77
CA THR A 55 -14.32 16.75 6.54
C THR A 55 -13.51 17.29 7.72
N ILE A 56 -12.89 16.42 8.50
CA ILE A 56 -12.11 16.81 9.70
C ILE A 56 -10.91 17.66 9.27
N VAL A 57 -10.17 17.23 8.24
CA VAL A 57 -9.00 17.96 7.74
C VAL A 57 -9.42 19.33 7.21
N SER A 58 -10.48 19.43 6.41
CA SER A 58 -10.96 20.70 5.87
C SER A 58 -11.38 21.68 6.96
N VAL A 59 -12.13 21.20 7.95
CA VAL A 59 -12.63 22.05 9.05
C VAL A 59 -11.49 22.59 9.91
N ILE A 60 -10.52 21.76 10.28
CA ILE A 60 -9.43 22.14 11.20
C ILE A 60 -8.36 22.95 10.47
N SER A 61 -7.94 22.53 9.28
CA SER A 61 -6.86 23.18 8.56
C SER A 61 -7.30 24.35 7.65
N GLY A 62 -8.59 24.44 7.34
CA GLY A 62 -9.12 25.37 6.34
C GLY A 62 -8.64 25.07 4.91
N ALA A 63 -8.10 23.87 4.66
CA ALA A 63 -7.63 23.46 3.34
C ALA A 63 -8.80 22.99 2.45
N ASP A 64 -8.71 23.24 1.14
CA ASP A 64 -9.56 22.59 0.15
C ASP A 64 -9.03 21.18 -0.11
N VAL A 65 -9.70 20.17 0.44
CA VAL A 65 -9.29 18.76 0.33
C VAL A 65 -9.99 18.10 -0.84
N LYS A 66 -9.20 17.55 -1.76
CA LYS A 66 -9.69 16.77 -2.90
C LYS A 66 -9.39 15.29 -2.68
N ILE A 67 -10.38 14.45 -2.93
CA ILE A 67 -10.25 12.98 -2.87
C ILE A 67 -10.08 12.45 -4.29
N THR A 68 -9.13 11.55 -4.47
CA THR A 68 -8.95 10.78 -5.70
C THR A 68 -8.87 9.31 -5.35
N ALA A 69 -9.95 8.56 -5.61
CA ALA A 69 -9.95 7.11 -5.50
C ALA A 69 -9.28 6.49 -6.73
N LEU A 70 -8.13 5.84 -6.54
CA LEU A 70 -7.33 5.32 -7.65
C LEU A 70 -7.98 4.11 -8.35
N GLY A 71 -8.77 3.31 -7.64
CA GLY A 71 -9.56 2.21 -8.22
C GLY A 71 -8.73 1.27 -9.12
N HIS A 72 -9.16 1.11 -10.36
CA HIS A 72 -8.53 0.20 -11.33
C HIS A 72 -7.08 0.56 -11.71
N ILE A 73 -6.68 1.80 -11.59
CA ILE A 73 -5.31 2.26 -11.86
C ILE A 73 -4.30 1.50 -10.99
N GLN A 74 -4.67 1.14 -9.77
CA GLN A 74 -3.80 0.37 -8.87
C GLN A 74 -3.56 -1.07 -9.32
N ARG A 75 -4.41 -1.60 -10.19
CA ARG A 75 -4.30 -2.98 -10.69
C ARG A 75 -3.27 -3.11 -11.82
N GLY A 76 -2.61 -2.03 -12.15
CA GLY A 76 -1.52 -1.98 -13.11
C GLY A 76 -1.96 -1.67 -14.53
N GLY A 77 -0.98 -1.51 -15.39
CA GLY A 77 -1.11 -1.33 -16.83
C GLY A 77 -0.47 -2.47 -17.60
N SER A 78 0.19 -2.15 -18.70
CA SER A 78 0.96 -3.14 -19.47
C SER A 78 2.10 -3.71 -18.62
N PRO A 79 2.28 -5.05 -18.58
CA PRO A 79 3.30 -5.68 -17.77
C PRO A 79 4.71 -5.31 -18.23
N SER A 80 5.57 -5.04 -17.24
CA SER A 80 6.99 -4.83 -17.47
C SER A 80 7.72 -6.14 -17.82
N MET A 81 9.00 -6.05 -18.18
CA MET A 81 9.85 -7.24 -18.37
C MET A 81 9.91 -8.08 -17.08
N ALA A 82 10.02 -7.45 -15.92
CA ALA A 82 10.07 -8.14 -14.64
C ALA A 82 8.78 -8.93 -14.36
N ASP A 83 7.61 -8.32 -14.63
CA ASP A 83 6.32 -8.98 -14.48
C ASP A 83 6.20 -10.20 -15.40
N ARG A 84 6.61 -10.06 -16.65
CA ARG A 84 6.58 -11.16 -17.65
C ARG A 84 7.49 -12.30 -17.25
N MET A 85 8.70 -12.00 -16.76
CA MET A 85 9.65 -13.02 -16.30
C MET A 85 9.13 -13.73 -15.04
N LEU A 86 8.53 -13.01 -14.11
CA LEU A 86 7.94 -13.60 -12.91
C LEU A 86 6.76 -14.53 -13.28
N ALA A 87 5.87 -14.07 -14.15
CA ALA A 87 4.76 -14.86 -14.65
C ALA A 87 5.23 -16.14 -15.37
N ALA A 88 6.24 -16.05 -16.21
CA ALA A 88 6.81 -17.22 -16.89
C ALA A 88 7.40 -18.25 -15.90
N LYS A 89 8.14 -17.78 -14.87
CA LYS A 89 8.65 -18.66 -13.81
C LYS A 89 7.53 -19.34 -13.03
N PHE A 90 6.46 -18.63 -12.70
CA PHE A 90 5.33 -19.18 -11.98
C PHE A 90 4.56 -20.19 -12.83
N GLY A 91 4.29 -19.88 -14.11
CA GLY A 91 3.63 -20.80 -15.03
C GLY A 91 4.43 -22.09 -15.23
N TYR A 92 5.75 -21.97 -15.47
CA TYR A 92 6.63 -23.13 -15.57
C TYR A 92 6.61 -24.00 -14.30
N HIS A 93 6.68 -23.38 -13.12
CA HIS A 93 6.63 -24.09 -11.84
C HIS A 93 5.28 -24.78 -11.62
N ALA A 94 4.17 -24.13 -11.98
CA ALA A 94 2.81 -24.70 -11.91
C ALA A 94 2.69 -25.98 -12.73
N VAL A 95 3.15 -25.95 -13.97
CA VAL A 95 3.11 -27.12 -14.85
C VAL A 95 3.96 -28.26 -14.29
N LYS A 96 5.13 -27.98 -13.75
CA LYS A 96 5.97 -29.00 -13.10
C LYS A 96 5.28 -29.66 -11.91
N LEU A 97 4.59 -28.87 -11.08
CA LEU A 97 3.81 -29.41 -9.94
C LEU A 97 2.68 -30.32 -10.41
N LEU A 98 1.94 -29.89 -11.44
CA LEU A 98 0.86 -30.71 -12.01
C LEU A 98 1.39 -32.01 -12.61
N MET A 99 2.50 -31.97 -13.34
CA MET A 99 3.15 -33.17 -13.88
C MET A 99 3.66 -34.12 -12.77
N ALA A 100 3.98 -33.58 -11.59
CA ALA A 100 4.35 -34.35 -10.40
C ALA A 100 3.13 -34.82 -9.58
N GLY A 101 1.91 -34.64 -10.08
CA GLY A 101 0.66 -35.00 -9.41
C GLY A 101 0.30 -34.15 -8.19
N LYS A 102 0.95 -33.00 -8.02
CA LYS A 102 0.66 -32.07 -6.91
C LYS A 102 -0.46 -31.13 -7.29
N THR A 103 -1.49 -31.05 -6.46
CA THR A 103 -2.65 -30.16 -6.58
C THR A 103 -2.76 -29.24 -5.36
N ASN A 104 -3.69 -28.30 -5.40
CA ASN A 104 -3.95 -27.35 -4.28
C ASN A 104 -2.71 -26.57 -3.82
N ARG A 105 -1.89 -26.15 -4.79
CA ARG A 105 -0.66 -25.38 -4.50
C ARG A 105 -0.82 -23.93 -4.91
N VAL A 106 -0.35 -23.04 -4.04
CA VAL A 106 -0.14 -21.62 -4.33
C VAL A 106 1.33 -21.42 -4.67
N ILE A 107 1.62 -20.77 -5.78
CA ILE A 107 2.98 -20.46 -6.22
C ILE A 107 3.28 -19.01 -5.88
N GLY A 108 4.42 -18.79 -5.27
CA GLY A 108 4.90 -17.47 -4.87
C GLY A 108 6.40 -17.32 -5.08
N CYS A 109 6.93 -16.19 -4.62
CA CYS A 109 8.37 -15.98 -4.56
C CYS A 109 8.79 -15.50 -3.18
N HIS A 110 9.96 -15.97 -2.75
CA HIS A 110 10.67 -15.44 -1.59
C HIS A 110 12.05 -14.95 -2.05
N GLY A 111 12.20 -13.63 -2.11
CA GLY A 111 13.31 -13.01 -2.82
C GLY A 111 13.26 -13.37 -4.31
N GLN A 112 14.33 -14.00 -4.83
CA GLN A 112 14.38 -14.43 -6.24
C GLN A 112 14.00 -15.90 -6.46
N LYS A 113 13.69 -16.64 -5.40
CA LYS A 113 13.34 -18.07 -5.47
C LYS A 113 11.85 -18.24 -5.63
N THR A 114 11.43 -19.02 -6.63
CA THR A 114 10.06 -19.53 -6.74
C THR A 114 9.83 -20.59 -5.69
N ILE A 115 8.73 -20.48 -4.93
CA ILE A 115 8.31 -21.43 -3.91
C ILE A 115 6.87 -21.88 -4.19
N ASP A 116 6.47 -22.99 -3.61
CA ASP A 116 5.09 -23.43 -3.59
C ASP A 116 4.68 -23.83 -2.16
N LEU A 117 3.46 -23.52 -1.80
CA LEU A 117 2.84 -23.78 -0.51
C LEU A 117 1.50 -24.50 -0.71
N ASP A 118 1.07 -25.25 0.28
CA ASP A 118 -0.32 -25.72 0.31
C ASP A 118 -1.27 -24.52 0.40
N ILE A 119 -2.42 -24.60 -0.29
CA ILE A 119 -3.36 -23.47 -0.36
C ILE A 119 -3.91 -23.10 1.02
N THR A 120 -4.15 -24.09 1.89
CA THR A 120 -4.66 -23.85 3.23
C THR A 120 -3.62 -23.16 4.11
N GLU A 121 -2.38 -23.60 3.98
CA GLU A 121 -1.23 -22.96 4.64
C GLU A 121 -1.07 -21.52 4.16
N ALA A 122 -1.04 -21.30 2.85
CA ALA A 122 -0.88 -19.97 2.25
C ALA A 122 -1.99 -18.98 2.66
N LEU A 123 -3.24 -19.44 2.75
CA LEU A 123 -4.38 -18.62 3.17
C LEU A 123 -4.36 -18.30 4.67
N SER A 124 -3.69 -19.11 5.50
CA SER A 124 -3.53 -18.83 6.93
C SER A 124 -2.41 -17.84 7.24
N MET A 125 -1.51 -17.60 6.29
CA MET A 125 -0.39 -16.69 6.48
C MET A 125 -0.86 -15.24 6.53
N LYS A 126 -0.32 -14.49 7.49
CA LYS A 126 -0.50 -13.03 7.57
C LYS A 126 0.81 -12.36 7.24
N LYS A 127 0.73 -11.27 6.51
CA LYS A 127 1.89 -10.43 6.23
C LYS A 127 1.80 -9.20 7.13
N ASP A 128 2.77 -9.05 8.01
CA ASP A 128 2.90 -7.85 8.82
C ASP A 128 3.40 -6.67 7.97
N ILE A 129 3.03 -5.46 8.41
CA ILE A 129 3.57 -4.25 7.81
C ILE A 129 5.07 -4.10 8.16
N ASP A 130 5.85 -3.63 7.20
CA ASP A 130 7.25 -3.25 7.46
C ASP A 130 7.28 -1.97 8.32
N LYS A 131 7.44 -2.16 9.63
CA LYS A 131 7.47 -1.06 10.60
C LYS A 131 8.64 -0.12 10.38
N HIS A 132 9.80 -0.65 9.99
CA HIS A 132 10.97 0.17 9.73
C HIS A 132 10.74 1.10 8.53
N LEU A 133 10.16 0.56 7.46
CA LEU A 133 9.78 1.35 6.29
C LEU A 133 8.71 2.40 6.63
N TYR A 134 7.76 2.06 7.52
CA TYR A 134 6.74 2.99 7.98
C TYR A 134 7.33 4.15 8.79
N GLU A 135 8.23 3.84 9.72
CA GLU A 135 8.95 4.84 10.52
C GLU A 135 9.86 5.73 9.66
N MET A 136 10.49 5.14 8.64
CA MET A 136 11.29 5.88 7.66
C MET A 136 10.41 6.88 6.89
N ALA A 137 9.24 6.45 6.42
CA ALA A 137 8.30 7.31 5.72
C ALA A 137 7.93 8.55 6.56
N ALA A 138 7.63 8.37 7.85
CA ALA A 138 7.30 9.46 8.75
C ALA A 138 8.44 10.46 9.01
N LYS A 139 9.67 10.13 8.65
CA LYS A 139 10.85 11.01 8.78
C LYS A 139 11.22 11.72 7.49
N LEU A 140 10.73 11.24 6.36
CA LEU A 140 11.02 11.80 5.03
C LEU A 140 10.02 12.90 4.61
N CYS A 141 8.92 13.03 5.37
CA CYS A 141 7.79 13.88 5.05
C CYS A 141 7.70 15.12 5.92
#